data_4729d599da0a5cc04d9a733c6f6c515a
#
_entry.id   4729d599da0a5cc04d9a733c6f6c515a
#
_cell.length_a   1.000
_cell.length_b   1.000
_cell.length_c   1.000
_cell.angle_alpha   90.00
_cell.angle_beta   90.00
_cell.angle_gamma   90.00
#
_symmetry.space_group_name_H-M   'P 1'
#
loop_
_entity.id
_entity.type
_entity.pdbx_description
1 polymer ?
#
loop_
_entity_poly.entity_id
_entity_poly.type
_entity_poly.pdbx_seq_one_letter_code
_entity_poly.pdbx_strand_id
1 'polypeptide(L)'
;MLILASASPSRRQLLANAGLDFTIELSGVDEDEVKLSLVAERAGPQDVAETLAELKAQRVSKRHPSAMVIGADSTLACNGRLFDKPPTLAAARQQLLDLRGQTHELCSSVVVARGGARLWHHNERARLTMRPFTESFLDAYLARAGEGITASVGAYHLEGVGAHLFSRIDGDYFTILGLPLLPLLSFLSGHGIGLETSPEKSP
;
A
#
# COMPACT_ATOMS: atom_id res chain seq x y z
N MET A 1 9.57 15.85 12.97
CA MET A 1 10.19 14.64 12.37
C MET A 1 9.08 13.75 11.85
N LEU A 2 9.20 13.24 10.61
CA LEU A 2 8.26 12.33 9.97
C LEU A 2 8.92 10.96 9.81
N ILE A 3 8.20 9.88 10.10
CA ILE A 3 8.69 8.50 9.99
C ILE A 3 7.71 7.68 9.15
N LEU A 4 8.21 6.88 8.21
CA LEU A 4 7.45 5.88 7.47
C LEU A 4 7.63 4.51 8.11
N ALA A 5 6.56 3.95 8.68
CA ALA A 5 6.55 2.62 9.29
C ALA A 5 6.24 1.52 8.26
N SER A 6 6.98 1.48 7.15
CA SER A 6 6.75 0.52 6.05
C SER A 6 8.05 0.16 5.33
N ALA A 7 8.20 -1.12 4.99
CA ALA A 7 9.29 -1.62 4.14
C ALA A 7 9.02 -1.46 2.63
N SER A 8 7.81 -1.03 2.22
CA SER A 8 7.40 -0.97 0.81
C SER A 8 8.24 0.02 0.00
N PRO A 9 8.94 -0.43 -1.06
CA PRO A 9 9.69 0.47 -1.94
C PRO A 9 8.78 1.49 -2.64
N SER A 10 7.59 1.08 -3.08
CA SER A 10 6.62 1.96 -3.78
C SER A 10 6.16 3.09 -2.86
N ARG A 11 5.80 2.80 -1.60
CA ARG A 11 5.41 3.84 -0.63
C ARG A 11 6.53 4.81 -0.34
N ARG A 12 7.76 4.31 -0.17
CA ARG A 12 8.94 5.14 0.01
C ARG A 12 9.15 6.08 -1.17
N GLN A 13 9.05 5.54 -2.40
CA GLN A 13 9.24 6.32 -3.62
C GLN A 13 8.15 7.39 -3.78
N LEU A 14 6.90 7.08 -3.46
CA LEU A 14 5.80 8.04 -3.50
C LEU A 14 6.04 9.24 -2.58
N LEU A 15 6.44 9.01 -1.33
CA LEU A 15 6.73 10.09 -0.39
C LEU A 15 7.96 10.91 -0.79
N ALA A 16 9.01 10.23 -1.28
CA ALA A 16 10.22 10.90 -1.77
C ALA A 16 9.94 11.76 -3.01
N ASN A 17 9.17 11.25 -3.97
CA ASN A 17 8.77 12.00 -5.17
C ASN A 17 7.85 13.20 -4.83
N ALA A 18 7.11 13.10 -3.72
CA ALA A 18 6.31 14.21 -3.20
C ALA A 18 7.15 15.26 -2.44
N GLY A 19 8.47 15.10 -2.36
CA GLY A 19 9.38 16.06 -1.73
C GLY A 19 9.33 16.06 -0.20
N LEU A 20 8.84 14.98 0.42
CA LEU A 20 8.80 14.88 1.88
C LEU A 20 10.13 14.37 2.45
N ASP A 21 10.58 15.00 3.52
CA ASP A 21 11.71 14.54 4.32
C ASP A 21 11.21 13.59 5.41
N PHE A 22 11.61 12.33 5.36
CA PHE A 22 11.23 11.30 6.33
C PHE A 22 12.33 10.28 6.56
N THR A 23 12.25 9.58 7.69
CA THR A 23 13.05 8.39 7.97
C THR A 23 12.19 7.13 7.86
N ILE A 24 12.83 5.98 7.71
CA ILE A 24 12.15 4.68 7.66
C ILE A 24 12.45 3.90 8.93
N GLU A 25 11.42 3.36 9.55
CA GLU A 25 11.57 2.42 10.67
C GLU A 25 10.55 1.29 10.57
N LEU A 26 11.03 0.06 10.63
CA LEU A 26 10.15 -1.11 10.56
C LEU A 26 9.37 -1.28 11.87
N SER A 27 8.09 -1.55 11.73
CA SER A 27 7.19 -1.74 12.88
C SER A 27 7.49 -2.99 13.68
N GLY A 28 7.92 -4.08 13.02
CA GLY A 28 8.07 -5.41 13.61
C GLY A 28 6.71 -6.03 14.01
N VAL A 29 5.62 -5.60 13.40
CA VAL A 29 4.30 -6.26 13.52
C VAL A 29 4.34 -7.59 12.79
N ASP A 30 3.83 -8.64 13.42
CA ASP A 30 3.57 -9.92 12.76
C ASP A 30 2.27 -9.78 11.94
N GLU A 31 2.45 -9.46 10.64
CA GLU A 31 1.33 -9.18 9.76
C GLU A 31 0.50 -10.44 9.48
N ASP A 32 1.13 -11.61 9.46
CA ASP A 32 0.46 -12.88 9.16
C ASP A 32 -0.44 -13.30 10.33
N GLU A 33 0.05 -13.18 11.57
CA GLU A 33 -0.76 -13.47 12.77
C GLU A 33 -1.99 -12.56 12.83
N VAL A 34 -1.79 -11.25 12.62
CA VAL A 34 -2.89 -10.27 12.64
C VAL A 34 -3.92 -10.56 11.55
N LYS A 35 -3.48 -10.87 10.33
CA LYS A 35 -4.38 -11.22 9.23
C LYS A 35 -5.18 -12.48 9.53
N LEU A 36 -4.55 -13.53 10.05
CA LEU A 36 -5.22 -14.77 10.40
C LEU A 36 -6.35 -14.54 11.42
N SER A 37 -6.09 -13.72 12.45
CA SER A 37 -7.10 -13.35 13.43
C SER A 37 -8.27 -12.61 12.79
N LEU A 38 -8.00 -11.56 12.00
CA LEU A 38 -9.02 -10.75 11.36
C LEU A 38 -9.86 -11.54 10.35
N VAL A 39 -9.24 -12.45 9.60
CA VAL A 39 -9.95 -13.35 8.67
C VAL A 39 -10.87 -14.31 9.43
N ALA A 40 -10.43 -14.84 10.58
CA ALA A 40 -11.27 -15.67 11.44
C ALA A 40 -12.49 -14.92 11.99
N GLU A 41 -12.35 -13.62 12.24
CA GLU A 41 -13.42 -12.70 12.66
C GLU A 41 -14.28 -12.21 11.48
N ARG A 42 -14.01 -12.67 10.24
CA ARG A 42 -14.68 -12.25 9.00
C ARG A 42 -14.54 -10.75 8.70
N ALA A 43 -13.44 -10.12 9.11
CA ALA A 43 -13.14 -8.74 8.77
C ALA A 43 -13.04 -8.57 7.26
N GLY A 44 -13.54 -7.44 6.76
CA GLY A 44 -13.47 -7.09 5.34
C GLY A 44 -12.04 -6.71 4.91
N PRO A 45 -11.76 -6.71 3.59
CA PRO A 45 -10.43 -6.34 3.09
C PRO A 45 -9.94 -4.97 3.57
N GLN A 46 -10.84 -3.99 3.65
CA GLN A 46 -10.52 -2.66 4.15
C GLN A 46 -10.15 -2.66 5.63
N ASP A 47 -10.89 -3.40 6.45
CA ASP A 47 -10.66 -3.47 7.90
C ASP A 47 -9.29 -4.12 8.19
N VAL A 48 -8.92 -5.13 7.41
CA VAL A 48 -7.59 -5.76 7.48
C VAL A 48 -6.49 -4.75 7.15
N ALA A 49 -6.63 -4.00 6.05
CA ALA A 49 -5.64 -2.99 5.66
C ALA A 49 -5.54 -1.86 6.69
N GLU A 50 -6.67 -1.36 7.22
CA GLU A 50 -6.69 -0.31 8.24
C GLU A 50 -6.05 -0.77 9.55
N THR A 51 -6.41 -1.95 10.04
CA THR A 51 -5.85 -2.49 11.28
C THR A 51 -4.34 -2.65 11.19
N LEU A 52 -3.83 -3.20 10.09
CA LEU A 52 -2.39 -3.35 9.89
C LEU A 52 -1.67 -2.01 9.77
N ALA A 53 -2.25 -1.04 9.04
CA ALA A 53 -1.70 0.30 8.93
C ALA A 53 -1.63 0.99 10.31
N GLU A 54 -2.69 0.87 11.12
CA GLU A 54 -2.76 1.43 12.46
C GLU A 54 -1.74 0.80 13.41
N LEU A 55 -1.66 -0.52 13.47
CA LEU A 55 -0.69 -1.22 14.32
C LEU A 55 0.76 -0.83 13.98
N LYS A 56 1.08 -0.71 12.67
CA LYS A 56 2.40 -0.25 12.21
C LYS A 56 2.70 1.16 12.70
N ALA A 57 1.77 2.10 12.49
CA ALA A 57 1.95 3.49 12.91
C ALA A 57 2.06 3.62 14.43
N GLN A 58 1.17 2.99 15.18
CA GLN A 58 1.15 3.09 16.64
C GLN A 58 2.41 2.49 17.27
N ARG A 59 2.86 1.32 16.80
CA ARG A 59 4.02 0.64 17.37
C ARG A 59 5.31 1.45 17.20
N VAL A 60 5.51 2.08 16.04
CA VAL A 60 6.65 2.97 15.81
C VAL A 60 6.51 4.28 16.58
N SER A 61 5.30 4.88 16.59
CA SER A 61 5.08 6.17 17.28
C SER A 61 5.24 6.09 18.81
N LYS A 62 5.05 4.90 19.42
CA LYS A 62 5.38 4.68 20.84
C LYS A 62 6.87 4.76 21.12
N ARG A 63 7.71 4.35 20.15
CA ARG A 63 9.18 4.46 20.29
C ARG A 63 9.69 5.87 20.02
N HIS A 64 8.91 6.68 19.27
CA HIS A 64 9.21 8.07 18.89
C HIS A 64 8.04 9.00 19.22
N PRO A 65 7.79 9.32 20.51
CA PRO A 65 6.56 10.00 20.93
C PRO A 65 6.34 11.40 20.32
N SER A 66 7.42 12.10 19.95
CA SER A 66 7.36 13.43 19.33
C SER A 66 7.20 13.41 17.81
N ALA A 67 7.45 12.26 17.16
CA ALA A 67 7.38 12.13 15.71
C ALA A 67 5.96 11.87 15.22
N MET A 68 5.63 12.35 14.01
CA MET A 68 4.52 11.85 13.23
C MET A 68 4.95 10.58 12.50
N VAL A 69 4.19 9.51 12.63
CA VAL A 69 4.49 8.22 12.04
C VAL A 69 3.39 7.82 11.07
N ILE A 70 3.78 7.57 9.83
CA ILE A 70 2.90 7.07 8.77
C ILE A 70 2.98 5.54 8.77
N GLY A 71 1.86 4.87 9.03
CA GLY A 71 1.66 3.46 8.77
C GLY A 71 0.76 3.28 7.56
N ALA A 72 1.01 2.31 6.72
CA ALA A 72 0.16 2.00 5.58
C ALA A 72 0.15 0.50 5.29
N ASP A 73 -1.00 0.02 4.82
CA ASP A 73 -1.16 -1.34 4.34
C ASP A 73 -2.10 -1.41 3.14
N SER A 74 -2.03 -2.51 2.39
CA SER A 74 -2.89 -2.73 1.23
C SER A 74 -3.27 -4.19 1.14
N THR A 75 -4.55 -4.43 0.86
CA THR A 75 -5.11 -5.75 0.59
C THR A 75 -5.64 -5.84 -0.83
N LEU A 76 -5.54 -7.01 -1.44
CA LEU A 76 -6.16 -7.34 -2.71
C LEU A 76 -7.23 -8.41 -2.48
N ALA A 77 -8.43 -8.15 -2.96
CA ALA A 77 -9.53 -9.10 -2.92
C ALA A 77 -10.13 -9.34 -4.30
N CYS A 78 -10.38 -10.60 -4.63
CA CYS A 78 -11.09 -11.01 -5.84
C CYS A 78 -12.07 -12.13 -5.50
N ASN A 79 -13.32 -11.96 -5.90
CA ASN A 79 -14.38 -12.96 -5.68
C ASN A 79 -14.48 -13.42 -4.20
N GLY A 80 -14.35 -12.50 -3.25
CA GLY A 80 -14.45 -12.79 -1.81
C GLY A 80 -13.19 -13.43 -1.19
N ARG A 81 -12.14 -13.64 -1.96
CA ARG A 81 -10.85 -14.18 -1.49
C ARG A 81 -9.81 -13.07 -1.39
N LEU A 82 -9.10 -12.99 -0.27
CA LEU A 82 -7.90 -12.18 -0.11
C LEU A 82 -6.70 -12.87 -0.77
N PHE A 83 -5.83 -12.04 -1.35
CA PHE A 83 -4.56 -12.47 -1.93
C PHE A 83 -3.41 -11.86 -1.15
N ASP A 84 -2.43 -12.69 -0.82
CA ASP A 84 -1.20 -12.26 -0.18
C ASP A 84 -0.08 -12.07 -1.21
N LYS A 85 1.06 -11.54 -0.78
CA LYS A 85 2.26 -11.50 -1.59
C LYS A 85 2.69 -12.93 -1.92
N PRO A 86 2.91 -13.25 -3.21
CA PRO A 86 3.30 -14.59 -3.58
C PRO A 86 4.73 -14.89 -3.11
N PRO A 87 4.98 -16.02 -2.43
CA PRO A 87 6.30 -16.34 -1.91
C PRO A 87 7.33 -16.71 -2.98
N THR A 88 6.87 -17.06 -4.19
CA THR A 88 7.72 -17.47 -5.31
C THR A 88 7.15 -16.99 -6.64
N LEU A 89 7.96 -17.00 -7.72
CA LEU A 89 7.48 -16.74 -9.08
C LEU A 89 6.41 -17.74 -9.54
N ALA A 90 6.50 -19.00 -9.13
CA ALA A 90 5.48 -20.00 -9.43
C ALA A 90 4.13 -19.64 -8.77
N ALA A 91 4.15 -19.21 -7.51
CA ALA A 91 2.98 -18.70 -6.82
C ALA A 91 2.44 -17.42 -7.47
N ALA A 92 3.33 -16.52 -7.90
CA ALA A 92 2.96 -15.29 -8.64
C ALA A 92 2.25 -15.63 -9.95
N ARG A 93 2.76 -16.63 -10.70
CA ARG A 93 2.12 -17.14 -11.94
C ARG A 93 0.71 -17.64 -11.67
N GLN A 94 0.54 -18.47 -10.64
CA GLN A 94 -0.78 -18.98 -10.28
C GLN A 94 -1.74 -17.87 -9.88
N GLN A 95 -1.28 -16.91 -9.10
CA GLN A 95 -2.07 -15.77 -8.68
C GLN A 95 -2.55 -14.93 -9.88
N LEU A 96 -1.67 -14.70 -10.88
CA LEU A 96 -2.03 -14.00 -12.12
C LEU A 96 -3.04 -14.80 -12.95
N LEU A 97 -2.97 -16.11 -12.96
CA LEU A 97 -3.97 -16.97 -13.61
C LEU A 97 -5.34 -16.90 -12.91
N ASP A 98 -5.35 -16.86 -11.58
CA ASP A 98 -6.59 -16.69 -10.78
C ASP A 98 -7.25 -15.32 -11.03
N LEU A 99 -6.45 -14.28 -11.26
CA LEU A 99 -6.92 -12.92 -11.52
C LEU A 99 -7.22 -12.64 -13.00
N ARG A 100 -6.78 -13.48 -13.92
CA ARG A 100 -6.96 -13.33 -15.38
C ARG A 100 -8.43 -13.18 -15.76
N GLY A 101 -8.75 -12.08 -16.46
CA GLY A 101 -10.12 -11.78 -16.90
C GLY A 101 -11.07 -11.38 -15.78
N GLN A 102 -10.59 -11.26 -14.53
CA GLN A 102 -11.39 -10.87 -13.37
C GLN A 102 -11.22 -9.40 -13.05
N THR A 103 -12.21 -8.85 -12.36
CA THR A 103 -12.07 -7.56 -11.66
C THR A 103 -11.76 -7.84 -10.20
N HIS A 104 -10.67 -7.28 -9.72
CA HIS A 104 -10.30 -7.34 -8.31
C HIS A 104 -10.28 -5.93 -7.69
N GLU A 105 -10.34 -5.89 -6.37
CA GLU A 105 -10.31 -4.66 -5.58
C GLU A 105 -9.02 -4.58 -4.78
N LEU A 106 -8.36 -3.44 -4.85
CA LEU A 106 -7.28 -3.04 -3.94
C LEU A 106 -7.86 -2.07 -2.91
N CYS A 107 -7.69 -2.38 -1.62
CA CYS A 107 -7.96 -1.46 -0.52
C CYS A 107 -6.63 -1.00 0.06
N SER A 108 -6.36 0.29 0.03
CA SER A 108 -5.17 0.88 0.63
C SER A 108 -5.56 1.79 1.79
N SER A 109 -4.93 1.56 2.93
CA SER A 109 -5.16 2.32 4.16
C SER A 109 -3.88 3.02 4.59
N VAL A 110 -4.02 4.27 5.02
CA VAL A 110 -2.95 5.06 5.61
C VAL A 110 -3.40 5.62 6.95
N VAL A 111 -2.54 5.51 7.94
CA VAL A 111 -2.76 6.00 9.31
C VAL A 111 -1.59 6.88 9.71
N VAL A 112 -1.87 8.03 10.33
CA VAL A 112 -0.86 8.84 10.99
C VAL A 112 -1.06 8.77 12.49
N ALA A 113 0.02 8.43 13.21
CA ALA A 113 0.02 8.33 14.67
C ALA A 113 1.14 9.15 15.29
N ARG A 114 0.95 9.56 16.55
CA ARG A 114 1.96 10.20 17.40
C ARG A 114 1.79 9.72 18.84
N GLY A 115 2.88 9.38 19.52
CA GLY A 115 2.86 8.94 20.91
C GLY A 115 1.99 7.72 21.18
N GLY A 116 1.80 6.85 20.19
CA GLY A 116 0.93 5.68 20.30
C GLY A 116 -0.56 5.93 19.99
N ALA A 117 -0.98 7.18 19.78
CA ALA A 117 -2.35 7.53 19.44
C ALA A 117 -2.51 7.82 17.94
N ARG A 118 -3.60 7.33 17.35
CA ARG A 118 -3.99 7.66 15.98
C ARG A 118 -4.46 9.12 15.92
N LEU A 119 -3.84 9.92 15.05
CA LEU A 119 -4.24 11.31 14.78
C LEU A 119 -5.21 11.40 13.59
N TRP A 120 -4.98 10.59 12.57
CA TRP A 120 -5.73 10.61 11.33
C TRP A 120 -5.61 9.27 10.60
N HIS A 121 -6.60 8.96 9.76
CA HIS A 121 -6.55 7.85 8.82
C HIS A 121 -7.36 8.15 7.56
N HIS A 122 -7.03 7.44 6.48
CA HIS A 122 -7.81 7.43 5.26
C HIS A 122 -7.74 6.06 4.59
N ASN A 123 -8.90 5.62 4.10
CA ASN A 123 -9.06 4.37 3.37
C ASN A 123 -9.55 4.67 1.97
N GLU A 124 -8.95 4.04 0.99
CA GLU A 124 -9.34 4.22 -0.40
C GLU A 124 -9.29 2.90 -1.16
N ARG A 125 -10.14 2.79 -2.20
CA ARG A 125 -10.29 1.57 -3.00
C ARG A 125 -10.09 1.87 -4.47
N ALA A 126 -9.47 0.91 -5.16
CA ALA A 126 -9.37 0.91 -6.61
C ALA A 126 -9.83 -0.44 -7.15
N ARG A 127 -10.50 -0.44 -8.31
CA ARG A 127 -10.92 -1.64 -9.03
C ARG A 127 -10.13 -1.77 -10.31
N LEU A 128 -9.51 -2.93 -10.50
CA LEU A 128 -8.69 -3.22 -11.66
C LEU A 128 -9.24 -4.45 -12.36
N THR A 129 -9.52 -4.33 -13.66
CA THR A 129 -9.97 -5.45 -14.49
C THR A 129 -8.80 -5.98 -15.30
N MET A 130 -8.38 -7.22 -15.04
CA MET A 130 -7.35 -7.88 -15.82
C MET A 130 -7.88 -8.35 -17.17
N ARG A 131 -7.02 -8.28 -18.18
CA ARG A 131 -7.30 -8.81 -19.53
C ARG A 131 -7.35 -10.34 -19.50
N PRO A 132 -8.13 -10.96 -20.41
CA PRO A 132 -8.07 -12.41 -20.64
C PRO A 132 -6.84 -12.75 -21.50
N PHE A 133 -5.64 -12.67 -20.92
CA PHE A 133 -4.38 -12.94 -21.61
C PHE A 133 -4.13 -14.44 -21.78
N THR A 134 -3.26 -14.80 -22.75
CA THR A 134 -2.81 -16.18 -23.00
C THR A 134 -1.67 -16.58 -22.06
N GLU A 135 -1.36 -17.88 -21.98
CA GLU A 135 -0.21 -18.34 -21.20
C GLU A 135 1.12 -17.84 -21.77
N SER A 136 1.25 -17.78 -23.08
CA SER A 136 2.45 -17.23 -23.72
C SER A 136 2.66 -15.74 -23.39
N PHE A 137 1.57 -14.97 -23.28
CA PHE A 137 1.66 -13.58 -22.79
C PHE A 137 2.12 -13.55 -21.32
N LEU A 138 1.58 -14.42 -20.48
CA LEU A 138 1.96 -14.50 -19.07
C LEU A 138 3.44 -14.85 -18.90
N ASP A 139 3.94 -15.82 -19.68
CA ASP A 139 5.35 -16.20 -19.65
C ASP A 139 6.26 -15.04 -20.08
N ALA A 140 5.88 -14.31 -21.13
CA ALA A 140 6.59 -13.10 -21.56
C ALA A 140 6.54 -11.97 -20.52
N TYR A 141 5.41 -11.81 -19.83
CA TYR A 141 5.26 -10.87 -18.71
C TYR A 141 6.21 -11.21 -17.57
N LEU A 142 6.17 -12.46 -17.08
CA LEU A 142 7.01 -12.92 -15.95
C LEU A 142 8.51 -12.78 -16.25
N ALA A 143 8.92 -13.10 -17.50
CA ALA A 143 10.31 -12.94 -17.93
C ALA A 143 10.77 -11.48 -17.86
N ARG A 144 9.89 -10.51 -18.14
CA ARG A 144 10.23 -9.06 -18.12
C ARG A 144 10.10 -8.45 -16.74
N ALA A 145 9.09 -8.87 -15.97
CA ALA A 145 8.79 -8.33 -14.64
C ALA A 145 9.81 -8.79 -13.58
N GLY A 146 10.34 -10.01 -13.74
CA GLY A 146 11.35 -10.58 -12.85
C GLY A 146 10.81 -10.90 -11.45
N GLU A 147 11.73 -11.19 -10.53
CA GLU A 147 11.37 -11.61 -9.16
C GLU A 147 10.73 -10.49 -8.31
N GLY A 148 10.94 -9.23 -8.67
CA GLY A 148 10.44 -8.08 -7.92
C GLY A 148 8.93 -8.06 -7.71
N ILE A 149 8.16 -8.73 -8.59
CA ILE A 149 6.70 -8.81 -8.48
C ILE A 149 6.21 -9.60 -7.27
N THR A 150 7.06 -10.45 -6.67
CA THR A 150 6.73 -11.18 -5.44
C THR A 150 6.58 -10.27 -4.23
N ALA A 151 7.11 -9.05 -4.29
CA ALA A 151 6.97 -8.05 -3.25
C ALA A 151 5.61 -7.32 -3.26
N SER A 152 4.80 -7.54 -4.30
CA SER A 152 3.48 -6.91 -4.48
C SER A 152 2.34 -7.91 -4.36
N VAL A 153 1.27 -7.53 -3.66
CA VAL A 153 0.01 -8.28 -3.70
C VAL A 153 -0.52 -8.24 -5.14
N GLY A 154 -0.97 -9.38 -5.68
CA GLY A 154 -1.40 -9.47 -7.08
C GLY A 154 -0.29 -9.69 -8.10
N ALA A 155 0.99 -9.76 -7.68
CA ALA A 155 2.14 -10.04 -8.54
C ALA A 155 2.29 -9.08 -9.73
N TYR A 156 2.07 -7.78 -9.50
CA TYR A 156 2.28 -6.74 -10.52
C TYR A 156 2.69 -5.40 -9.90
N HIS A 157 3.37 -4.60 -10.72
CA HIS A 157 3.62 -3.17 -10.49
C HIS A 157 2.98 -2.39 -11.64
N LEU A 158 1.97 -1.56 -11.33
CA LEU A 158 1.23 -0.81 -12.35
C LEU A 158 2.10 0.21 -13.07
N GLU A 159 3.06 0.77 -12.37
CA GLU A 159 4.03 1.75 -12.87
C GLU A 159 5.06 1.17 -13.86
N GLY A 160 5.01 -0.14 -14.09
CA GLY A 160 5.92 -0.87 -14.97
C GLY A 160 5.17 -1.69 -16.02
N VAL A 161 5.77 -2.83 -16.40
CA VAL A 161 5.18 -3.77 -17.37
C VAL A 161 3.85 -4.36 -16.94
N GLY A 162 3.51 -4.26 -15.64
CA GLY A 162 2.22 -4.67 -15.09
C GLY A 162 1.03 -3.94 -15.70
N ALA A 163 1.22 -2.73 -16.22
CA ALA A 163 0.15 -2.00 -16.93
C ALA A 163 -0.44 -2.80 -18.09
N HIS A 164 0.33 -3.66 -18.74
CA HIS A 164 -0.15 -4.52 -19.84
C HIS A 164 -1.18 -5.57 -19.40
N LEU A 165 -1.27 -5.88 -18.12
CA LEU A 165 -2.22 -6.86 -17.58
C LEU A 165 -3.67 -6.36 -17.59
N PHE A 166 -3.89 -5.04 -17.64
CA PHE A 166 -5.20 -4.45 -17.37
C PHE A 166 -5.92 -3.98 -18.64
N SER A 167 -7.23 -4.11 -18.64
CA SER A 167 -8.14 -3.52 -19.63
C SER A 167 -8.86 -2.30 -19.09
N ARG A 168 -9.04 -2.20 -17.77
CA ARG A 168 -9.71 -1.08 -17.11
C ARG A 168 -9.17 -0.90 -15.70
N ILE A 169 -9.02 0.35 -15.32
CA ILE A 169 -8.69 0.78 -13.95
C ILE A 169 -9.70 1.84 -13.55
N ASP A 170 -10.24 1.69 -12.34
CA ASP A 170 -11.21 2.59 -11.74
C ASP A 170 -10.77 2.88 -10.30
N GLY A 171 -10.23 4.07 -10.07
CA GLY A 171 -9.63 4.49 -8.81
C GLY A 171 -8.38 5.34 -8.98
N ASP A 172 -7.84 5.78 -7.85
CA ASP A 172 -6.67 6.65 -7.80
C ASP A 172 -5.35 5.87 -8.01
N TYR A 173 -4.44 6.47 -8.78
CA TYR A 173 -3.14 5.86 -9.13
C TYR A 173 -2.28 5.61 -7.89
N PHE A 174 -2.19 6.57 -6.97
CA PHE A 174 -1.37 6.45 -5.77
C PHE A 174 -1.93 5.39 -4.83
N THR A 175 -3.24 5.28 -4.74
CA THR A 175 -3.93 4.21 -4.00
C THR A 175 -3.55 2.83 -4.51
N ILE A 176 -3.45 2.65 -5.84
CA ILE A 176 -3.02 1.38 -6.45
C ILE A 176 -1.56 1.07 -6.09
N LEU A 177 -0.69 2.06 -6.00
CA LEU A 177 0.70 1.91 -5.57
C LEU A 177 0.83 1.68 -4.05
N GLY A 178 -0.29 1.68 -3.34
CA GLY A 178 -0.38 1.29 -1.94
C GLY A 178 -0.36 2.42 -0.92
N LEU A 179 -0.55 3.68 -1.35
CA LEU A 179 -0.62 4.83 -0.46
C LEU A 179 -1.58 5.88 -1.02
N PRO A 180 -2.73 6.17 -0.39
CA PRO A 180 -3.59 7.31 -0.71
C PRO A 180 -2.84 8.62 -0.46
N LEU A 181 -2.04 9.07 -1.45
CA LEU A 181 -1.06 10.13 -1.27
C LEU A 181 -1.70 11.50 -1.10
N LEU A 182 -2.69 11.85 -1.93
CA LEU A 182 -3.27 13.20 -1.91
C LEU A 182 -3.98 13.53 -0.58
N PRO A 183 -4.82 12.66 0.00
CA PRO A 183 -5.38 12.87 1.33
C PRO A 183 -4.31 12.96 2.42
N LEU A 184 -3.25 12.15 2.32
CA LEU A 184 -2.13 12.19 3.26
C LEU A 184 -1.39 13.53 3.20
N LEU A 185 -1.07 14.03 2.00
CA LEU A 185 -0.42 15.32 1.83
C LEU A 185 -1.26 16.48 2.38
N SER A 186 -2.58 16.43 2.13
CA SER A 186 -3.50 17.43 2.69
C SER A 186 -3.47 17.45 4.22
N PHE A 187 -3.48 16.27 4.84
CA PHE A 187 -3.37 16.16 6.31
C PHE A 187 -2.02 16.68 6.81
N LEU A 188 -0.91 16.31 6.18
CA LEU A 188 0.44 16.70 6.59
C LEU A 188 0.66 18.21 6.43
N SER A 189 0.17 18.81 5.33
CA SER A 189 0.23 20.25 5.09
C SER A 189 -0.47 21.04 6.21
N GLY A 190 -1.65 20.59 6.65
CA GLY A 190 -2.34 21.18 7.81
C GLY A 190 -1.55 21.13 9.12
N HIS A 191 -0.46 20.34 9.15
CA HIS A 191 0.45 20.22 10.29
C HIS A 191 1.83 20.85 10.02
N GLY A 192 1.97 21.65 8.95
CA GLY A 192 3.22 22.31 8.57
C GLY A 192 4.29 21.35 8.04
N ILE A 193 3.88 20.18 7.49
CA ILE A 193 4.78 19.22 6.85
C ILE A 193 4.44 19.17 5.36
N GLY A 194 5.34 19.63 4.51
CA GLY A 194 5.15 19.68 3.07
C GLY A 194 6.09 20.70 2.41
N LEU A 195 5.74 21.15 1.21
CA LEU A 195 6.50 22.14 0.45
C LEU A 195 6.25 23.59 0.89
N GLU A 196 5.32 23.83 1.80
CA GLU A 196 5.04 25.17 2.30
C GLU A 196 6.20 25.64 3.16
N THR A 197 6.92 26.61 2.65
CA THR A 197 7.84 27.40 3.47
C THR A 197 7.02 28.13 4.52
N SER A 198 7.50 28.14 5.78
CA SER A 198 6.90 28.96 6.85
C SER A 198 6.61 30.36 6.30
N PRO A 199 5.43 30.95 6.61
CA PRO A 199 5.18 32.31 6.18
C PRO A 199 6.36 33.19 6.62
N GLU A 200 6.97 33.91 5.67
CA GLU A 200 7.98 34.90 5.97
C GLU A 200 7.45 35.77 7.11
N LYS A 201 8.18 35.78 8.22
CA LYS A 201 7.94 36.79 9.24
C LYS A 201 8.15 38.13 8.53
N SER A 202 7.06 38.79 8.16
CA SER A 202 7.11 40.18 7.69
C SER A 202 7.83 41.01 8.72
N PRO A 203 8.73 41.91 8.29
CA PRO A 203 9.56 42.74 9.16
C PRO A 203 8.76 43.70 10.04
#